data_d68eff3396091c4732bc6aa077efd295
#
_entry.id   d68eff3396091c4732bc6aa077efd295
#
_cell.length_a   1.000
_cell.length_b   1.000
_cell.length_c   1.000
_cell.angle_alpha   90.00
_cell.angle_beta   90.00
_cell.angle_gamma   90.00
#
_symmetry.space_group_name_H-M   'P 1'
#
loop_
_entity.id
_entity.type
_entity.pdbx_description
1 polymer ?
#
loop_
_entity_poly.entity_id
_entity_poly.type
_entity_poly.pdbx_seq_one_letter_code
_entity_poly.pdbx_strand_id
1 'polypeptide(L)'
;MTKNEFALAFNEVLEEKQLSKDVILGAIESAMVSAYRRAVNASTAQHVEAKIDPDTGKVLVFAEKEVVEDIMEPKTEVLLDEARKVNPEAQLGDTVVVETTPADFGRVAAQTARQVIQQRIREAERSNQMQYFERQTGEIVSGIVQATNAQATTVGLDMKAEGVLPGNQRIPGERFKVHERVRAVVLEVKDGSRGPQIILSRAHRNFLRRLLENEVPEIYHGVVEIRAISREPGARAKVAVMATQAGVDPVGACVGIKGVRIQAIVKELHDEKIDIIQWDQDPVVYISKAISPARVSGVYLSEVEGNRTATVVVNEDQLSLAIGRDGQNARLAAKLTGWRIDIKSLVEAAGDAIQKLRGDVELSALLPSAVESIPAVEEVLAKKAENRAITPEEFS
;
A
#
# COMPACT_ATOMS: atom_id res chain seq x y z
N MET A 1 -6.87 -28.74 -37.13
CA MET A 1 -6.69 -27.32 -37.44
C MET A 1 -6.16 -27.22 -38.86
N THR A 2 -6.80 -26.47 -39.69
CA THR A 2 -6.31 -26.18 -41.04
C THR A 2 -5.07 -25.27 -40.91
N LYS A 3 -4.15 -25.34 -41.91
CA LYS A 3 -2.88 -24.60 -41.90
C LYS A 3 -3.03 -23.09 -41.63
N ASN A 4 -4.21 -22.52 -41.87
CA ASN A 4 -4.50 -21.09 -41.67
C ASN A 4 -5.01 -20.76 -40.25
N GLU A 5 -5.59 -21.73 -39.51
CA GLU A 5 -6.16 -21.47 -38.19
C GLU A 5 -5.06 -21.27 -37.10
N PHE A 6 -3.93 -21.98 -37.22
CA PHE A 6 -2.83 -21.81 -36.26
C PHE A 6 -2.20 -20.42 -36.40
N ALA A 7 -1.86 -20.02 -37.61
CA ALA A 7 -1.22 -18.72 -37.88
C ALA A 7 -2.14 -17.54 -37.47
N LEU A 8 -3.44 -17.64 -37.77
CA LEU A 8 -4.42 -16.62 -37.38
C LEU A 8 -4.55 -16.50 -35.86
N ALA A 9 -4.74 -17.62 -35.15
CA ALA A 9 -4.84 -17.64 -33.70
C ALA A 9 -3.56 -17.19 -33.01
N PHE A 10 -2.39 -17.54 -33.57
CA PHE A 10 -1.10 -17.14 -33.08
C PHE A 10 -0.87 -15.63 -33.21
N ASN A 11 -1.14 -15.06 -34.39
CA ASN A 11 -0.99 -13.63 -34.62
C ASN A 11 -1.98 -12.78 -33.84
N GLU A 12 -3.25 -13.21 -33.71
CA GLU A 12 -4.27 -12.55 -32.89
C GLU A 12 -3.84 -12.43 -31.44
N VAL A 13 -3.27 -13.51 -30.87
CA VAL A 13 -2.76 -13.51 -29.49
C VAL A 13 -1.55 -12.58 -29.33
N LEU A 14 -0.67 -12.54 -30.32
CA LEU A 14 0.52 -11.67 -30.29
C LEU A 14 0.13 -10.19 -30.27
N GLU A 15 -0.80 -9.80 -31.14
CA GLU A 15 -1.28 -8.42 -31.26
C GLU A 15 -2.08 -7.98 -30.04
N GLU A 16 -3.04 -8.80 -29.60
CA GLU A 16 -3.90 -8.48 -28.45
C GLU A 16 -3.11 -8.32 -27.14
N LYS A 17 -2.08 -9.14 -26.95
CA LYS A 17 -1.29 -9.17 -25.69
C LYS A 17 0.05 -8.46 -25.76
N GLN A 18 0.39 -7.83 -26.89
CA GLN A 18 1.68 -7.12 -27.10
C GLN A 18 2.92 -7.99 -26.81
N LEU A 19 2.85 -9.28 -27.14
CA LEU A 19 3.94 -10.22 -26.92
C LEU A 19 4.88 -10.29 -28.12
N SER A 20 6.19 -10.37 -27.87
CA SER A 20 7.18 -10.57 -28.95
C SER A 20 7.03 -11.96 -29.57
N LYS A 21 6.92 -11.98 -30.91
CA LYS A 21 6.83 -13.22 -31.70
C LYS A 21 7.99 -14.17 -31.39
N ASP A 22 9.21 -13.64 -31.36
CA ASP A 22 10.43 -14.43 -31.16
C ASP A 22 10.50 -15.08 -29.78
N VAL A 23 10.03 -14.35 -28.73
CA VAL A 23 9.98 -14.88 -27.37
C VAL A 23 9.00 -16.05 -27.24
N ILE A 24 7.87 -15.97 -27.91
CA ILE A 24 6.88 -17.06 -27.89
C ILE A 24 7.36 -18.24 -28.71
N LEU A 25 7.91 -17.99 -29.90
CA LEU A 25 8.48 -19.05 -30.75
C LEU A 25 9.58 -19.80 -30.02
N GLY A 26 10.56 -19.10 -29.45
CA GLY A 26 11.64 -19.72 -28.68
C GLY A 26 11.15 -20.52 -27.46
N ALA A 27 10.08 -20.05 -26.79
CA ALA A 27 9.48 -20.79 -25.69
C ALA A 27 8.78 -22.09 -26.18
N ILE A 28 8.09 -22.03 -27.33
CA ILE A 28 7.45 -23.21 -27.93
C ILE A 28 8.52 -24.20 -28.38
N GLU A 29 9.57 -23.76 -29.06
CA GLU A 29 10.68 -24.59 -29.53
C GLU A 29 11.36 -25.30 -28.35
N SER A 30 11.66 -24.60 -27.25
CA SER A 30 12.22 -25.19 -26.03
C SER A 30 11.30 -26.24 -25.40
N ALA A 31 10.00 -25.99 -25.40
CA ALA A 31 9.01 -26.93 -24.92
C ALA A 31 8.86 -28.17 -25.82
N MET A 32 9.01 -27.99 -27.16
CA MET A 32 9.05 -29.08 -28.13
C MET A 32 10.26 -30.01 -27.95
N VAL A 33 11.43 -29.44 -27.67
CA VAL A 33 12.62 -30.22 -27.31
C VAL A 33 12.35 -31.07 -26.05
N SER A 34 11.74 -30.48 -25.03
CA SER A 34 11.38 -31.19 -23.81
C SER A 34 10.33 -32.28 -24.05
N ALA A 35 9.36 -32.03 -24.91
CA ALA A 35 8.33 -32.99 -25.28
C ALA A 35 8.90 -34.15 -26.11
N TYR A 36 9.78 -33.84 -27.06
CA TYR A 36 10.51 -34.85 -27.86
C TYR A 36 11.33 -35.78 -26.96
N ARG A 37 12.19 -35.20 -26.08
CA ARG A 37 13.01 -35.98 -25.15
C ARG A 37 12.18 -36.96 -24.32
N ARG A 38 11.03 -36.53 -23.83
CA ARG A 38 10.10 -37.42 -23.10
C ARG A 38 9.48 -38.49 -23.98
N ALA A 39 9.06 -38.13 -25.20
CA ALA A 39 8.40 -39.06 -26.10
C ALA A 39 9.31 -40.22 -26.53
N VAL A 40 10.59 -39.92 -26.79
CA VAL A 40 11.57 -40.92 -27.26
C VAL A 40 12.53 -41.40 -26.17
N ASN A 41 12.35 -40.91 -24.92
CA ASN A 41 13.27 -41.19 -23.80
C ASN A 41 14.74 -40.90 -24.14
N ALA A 42 14.99 -39.73 -24.75
CA ALA A 42 16.34 -39.28 -25.13
C ALA A 42 17.11 -38.74 -23.94
N SER A 43 18.44 -38.92 -23.95
CA SER A 43 19.33 -38.35 -22.91
C SER A 43 19.32 -36.83 -22.93
N THR A 44 19.46 -36.22 -21.74
CA THR A 44 19.65 -34.78 -21.61
C THR A 44 20.98 -34.29 -22.15
N ALA A 45 21.96 -35.19 -22.31
CA ALA A 45 23.28 -34.91 -22.88
C ALA A 45 23.27 -34.78 -24.40
N GLN A 46 22.25 -35.38 -25.07
CA GLN A 46 22.11 -35.27 -26.53
C GLN A 46 21.67 -33.86 -26.92
N HIS A 47 22.35 -33.25 -27.88
CA HIS A 47 21.92 -31.96 -28.43
C HIS A 47 20.67 -32.18 -29.29
N VAL A 48 19.57 -31.49 -28.95
CA VAL A 48 18.31 -31.55 -29.67
C VAL A 48 17.78 -30.12 -29.84
N GLU A 49 17.41 -29.79 -31.06
CA GLU A 49 16.77 -28.54 -31.44
C GLU A 49 15.38 -28.78 -32.03
N ALA A 50 14.47 -27.87 -31.82
CA ALA A 50 13.19 -27.86 -32.49
C ALA A 50 12.99 -26.52 -33.20
N LYS A 51 12.42 -26.56 -34.38
CA LYS A 51 12.04 -25.36 -35.15
C LYS A 51 10.57 -25.43 -35.50
N ILE A 52 9.87 -24.30 -35.33
CA ILE A 52 8.48 -24.16 -35.72
C ILE A 52 8.36 -23.16 -36.88
N ASP A 53 7.68 -23.56 -37.91
CA ASP A 53 7.25 -22.66 -38.97
C ASP A 53 6.02 -21.86 -38.50
N PRO A 54 6.14 -20.54 -38.30
CA PRO A 54 5.06 -19.73 -37.79
C PRO A 54 3.85 -19.61 -38.72
N ASP A 55 4.04 -19.83 -40.00
CA ASP A 55 2.99 -19.71 -41.01
C ASP A 55 2.17 -21.00 -41.18
N THR A 56 2.82 -22.14 -41.03
CA THR A 56 2.18 -23.46 -41.19
C THR A 56 1.93 -24.19 -39.87
N GLY A 57 2.59 -23.77 -38.77
CA GLY A 57 2.60 -24.47 -37.50
C GLY A 57 3.30 -25.83 -37.53
N LYS A 58 4.05 -26.13 -38.61
CA LYS A 58 4.81 -27.36 -38.73
C LYS A 58 6.02 -27.32 -37.80
N VAL A 59 6.18 -28.37 -37.01
CA VAL A 59 7.33 -28.52 -36.11
C VAL A 59 8.27 -29.55 -36.68
N LEU A 60 9.56 -29.19 -36.76
CA LEU A 60 10.65 -30.06 -37.12
C LEU A 60 11.59 -30.20 -35.92
N VAL A 61 11.99 -31.41 -35.61
CA VAL A 61 12.95 -31.72 -34.55
C VAL A 61 14.23 -32.25 -35.15
N PHE A 62 15.35 -31.69 -34.71
CA PHE A 62 16.69 -32.06 -35.12
C PHE A 62 17.46 -32.58 -33.93
N ALA A 63 18.22 -33.66 -34.08
CA ALA A 63 19.07 -34.19 -33.04
C ALA A 63 20.47 -34.50 -33.61
N GLU A 64 21.47 -34.29 -32.79
CA GLU A 64 22.82 -34.76 -33.06
C GLU A 64 22.87 -36.26 -32.92
N LYS A 65 23.41 -36.93 -33.99
CA LYS A 65 23.60 -38.38 -34.05
C LYS A 65 24.98 -38.71 -34.54
N GLU A 66 25.56 -39.79 -34.02
CA GLU A 66 26.82 -40.33 -34.46
C GLU A 66 26.61 -41.15 -35.73
N VAL A 67 27.52 -40.99 -36.69
CA VAL A 67 27.49 -41.71 -37.97
C VAL A 67 28.11 -43.10 -37.81
N VAL A 68 27.30 -44.14 -38.04
CA VAL A 68 27.71 -45.56 -37.88
C VAL A 68 27.45 -46.37 -39.14
N GLU A 69 28.09 -47.54 -39.25
CA GLU A 69 27.81 -48.49 -40.33
C GLU A 69 26.50 -49.25 -40.11
N ASP A 70 26.28 -49.69 -38.86
CA ASP A 70 25.04 -50.39 -38.42
C ASP A 70 24.46 -49.70 -37.18
N ILE A 71 23.15 -49.41 -37.21
CA ILE A 71 22.46 -48.73 -36.10
C ILE A 71 22.18 -49.74 -34.98
N MET A 72 22.77 -49.50 -33.80
CA MET A 72 22.44 -50.19 -32.56
C MET A 72 21.43 -49.39 -31.72
N GLU A 73 21.59 -48.08 -31.67
CA GLU A 73 20.71 -47.18 -30.93
C GLU A 73 20.12 -46.09 -31.85
N PRO A 74 18.90 -46.29 -32.43
CA PRO A 74 18.33 -45.37 -33.42
C PRO A 74 18.14 -43.91 -32.93
N LYS A 75 18.23 -43.67 -31.62
CA LYS A 75 18.06 -42.33 -31.05
C LYS A 75 19.33 -41.50 -31.18
N THR A 76 20.50 -42.11 -31.09
CA THR A 76 21.80 -41.47 -31.03
C THR A 76 22.68 -41.75 -32.26
N GLU A 77 22.26 -42.67 -33.12
CA GLU A 77 23.02 -43.14 -34.27
C GLU A 77 22.28 -42.92 -35.60
N VAL A 78 23.00 -42.74 -36.67
CA VAL A 78 22.50 -42.57 -38.04
C VAL A 78 23.41 -43.29 -39.05
N LEU A 79 22.83 -43.88 -40.08
CA LEU A 79 23.61 -44.52 -41.15
C LEU A 79 24.40 -43.50 -41.97
N LEU A 80 25.59 -43.91 -42.44
CA LEU A 80 26.46 -43.08 -43.27
C LEU A 80 25.74 -42.53 -44.51
N ASP A 81 24.90 -43.35 -45.18
CA ASP A 81 24.15 -42.92 -46.36
C ASP A 81 23.08 -41.85 -46.05
N GLU A 82 22.49 -41.89 -44.85
CA GLU A 82 21.56 -40.85 -44.40
C GLU A 82 22.30 -39.59 -43.97
N ALA A 83 23.40 -39.71 -43.25
CA ALA A 83 24.26 -38.62 -42.82
C ALA A 83 24.77 -37.81 -44.03
N ARG A 84 25.16 -38.49 -45.13
CA ARG A 84 25.65 -37.85 -46.39
C ARG A 84 24.55 -37.08 -47.13
N LYS A 85 23.30 -37.34 -46.90
CA LYS A 85 22.22 -36.48 -47.44
C LYS A 85 22.17 -35.11 -46.81
N VAL A 86 22.64 -35.00 -45.57
CA VAL A 86 22.68 -33.71 -44.81
C VAL A 86 24.06 -33.08 -44.93
N ASN A 87 25.12 -33.87 -44.80
CA ASN A 87 26.51 -33.42 -44.94
C ASN A 87 27.25 -34.41 -45.90
N PRO A 88 27.48 -34.05 -47.16
CA PRO A 88 28.12 -34.92 -48.16
C PRO A 88 29.53 -35.42 -47.78
N GLU A 89 30.22 -34.69 -46.89
CA GLU A 89 31.59 -35.05 -46.46
C GLU A 89 31.59 -35.88 -45.15
N ALA A 90 30.43 -36.31 -44.65
CA ALA A 90 30.32 -37.07 -43.41
C ALA A 90 31.08 -38.41 -43.49
N GLN A 91 31.83 -38.74 -42.42
CA GLN A 91 32.59 -39.96 -42.23
C GLN A 91 32.06 -40.73 -41.01
N LEU A 92 32.42 -41.99 -40.90
CA LEU A 92 32.12 -42.84 -39.77
C LEU A 92 32.75 -42.25 -38.49
N GLY A 93 31.93 -42.14 -37.40
CA GLY A 93 32.33 -41.53 -36.13
C GLY A 93 32.11 -40.04 -36.06
N ASP A 94 31.70 -39.36 -37.17
CA ASP A 94 31.32 -37.97 -37.12
C ASP A 94 29.98 -37.77 -36.43
N THR A 95 29.76 -36.56 -35.89
CA THR A 95 28.46 -36.16 -35.35
C THR A 95 27.74 -35.26 -36.35
N VAL A 96 26.54 -35.63 -36.71
CA VAL A 96 25.70 -34.86 -37.66
C VAL A 96 24.34 -34.53 -37.05
N VAL A 97 23.81 -33.36 -37.41
CA VAL A 97 22.46 -32.94 -37.00
C VAL A 97 21.46 -33.39 -38.07
N VAL A 98 20.58 -34.31 -37.70
CA VAL A 98 19.61 -34.89 -38.62
C VAL A 98 18.17 -34.61 -38.15
N GLU A 99 17.23 -34.48 -39.12
CA GLU A 99 15.79 -34.41 -38.79
C GLU A 99 15.35 -35.76 -38.24
N THR A 100 14.71 -35.70 -37.07
CA THR A 100 14.25 -36.89 -36.33
C THR A 100 12.85 -36.74 -35.80
N THR A 101 12.03 -35.97 -36.52
CA THR A 101 10.63 -35.69 -36.10
C THR A 101 9.82 -36.99 -36.12
N PRO A 102 9.27 -37.45 -34.98
CA PRO A 102 8.43 -38.64 -34.94
C PRO A 102 7.15 -38.46 -35.74
N ALA A 103 6.64 -39.52 -36.38
CA ALA A 103 5.47 -39.46 -37.26
C ALA A 103 4.23 -38.90 -36.55
N ASP A 104 4.01 -39.25 -35.29
CA ASP A 104 2.83 -38.79 -34.48
C ASP A 104 3.11 -37.54 -33.68
N PHE A 105 4.28 -36.88 -33.82
CA PHE A 105 4.67 -35.75 -33.00
C PHE A 105 3.76 -34.51 -33.18
N GLY A 106 3.06 -34.41 -34.32
CA GLY A 106 2.19 -33.26 -34.60
C GLY A 106 1.10 -33.00 -33.57
N ARG A 107 0.52 -34.06 -32.97
CA ARG A 107 -0.47 -33.92 -31.88
C ARG A 107 0.17 -33.40 -30.58
N VAL A 108 1.30 -33.96 -30.20
CA VAL A 108 2.07 -33.58 -29.02
C VAL A 108 2.53 -32.14 -29.16
N ALA A 109 3.03 -31.77 -30.35
CA ALA A 109 3.44 -30.43 -30.69
C ALA A 109 2.31 -29.42 -30.56
N ALA A 110 1.15 -29.69 -31.16
CA ALA A 110 -0.02 -28.79 -31.08
C ALA A 110 -0.52 -28.58 -29.63
N GLN A 111 -0.53 -29.65 -28.82
CA GLN A 111 -0.94 -29.55 -27.41
C GLN A 111 0.09 -28.78 -26.58
N THR A 112 1.38 -29.04 -26.80
CA THR A 112 2.49 -28.35 -26.12
C THR A 112 2.48 -26.86 -26.49
N ALA A 113 2.34 -26.52 -27.79
CA ALA A 113 2.24 -25.13 -28.23
C ALA A 113 1.10 -24.38 -27.53
N ARG A 114 -0.11 -25.00 -27.49
CA ARG A 114 -1.26 -24.41 -26.81
C ARG A 114 -0.98 -24.15 -25.33
N GLN A 115 -0.36 -25.08 -24.62
CA GLN A 115 -0.04 -24.92 -23.20
C GLN A 115 0.98 -23.79 -22.99
N VAL A 116 2.04 -23.72 -23.83
CA VAL A 116 3.06 -22.67 -23.73
C VAL A 116 2.46 -21.29 -24.02
N ILE A 117 1.66 -21.17 -25.08
CA ILE A 117 1.00 -19.92 -25.42
C ILE A 117 0.12 -19.45 -24.25
N GLN A 118 -0.73 -20.34 -23.72
CA GLN A 118 -1.60 -20.01 -22.58
C GLN A 118 -0.80 -19.63 -21.34
N GLN A 119 0.34 -20.24 -21.10
CA GLN A 119 1.22 -19.90 -20.00
C GLN A 119 1.83 -18.50 -20.20
N ARG A 120 2.34 -18.20 -21.40
CA ARG A 120 2.92 -16.89 -21.72
C ARG A 120 1.89 -15.75 -21.64
N ILE A 121 0.66 -16.01 -22.07
CA ILE A 121 -0.45 -15.06 -21.92
C ILE A 121 -0.67 -14.77 -20.43
N ARG A 122 -0.77 -15.81 -19.59
CA ARG A 122 -0.96 -15.62 -18.14
C ARG A 122 0.20 -14.87 -17.50
N GLU A 123 1.45 -15.17 -17.89
CA GLU A 123 2.64 -14.46 -17.41
C GLU A 123 2.61 -12.98 -17.79
N ALA A 124 2.25 -12.67 -19.03
CA ALA A 124 2.12 -11.28 -19.50
C ALA A 124 0.98 -10.53 -18.79
N GLU A 125 -0.19 -11.16 -18.64
CA GLU A 125 -1.31 -10.58 -17.89
C GLU A 125 -0.92 -10.28 -16.44
N ARG A 126 -0.21 -11.20 -15.78
CA ARG A 126 0.32 -10.99 -14.42
C ARG A 126 1.31 -9.84 -14.35
N SER A 127 2.25 -9.78 -15.30
CA SER A 127 3.23 -8.69 -15.37
C SER A 127 2.54 -7.33 -15.56
N ASN A 128 1.56 -7.26 -16.45
CA ASN A 128 0.78 -6.04 -16.68
C ASN A 128 -0.04 -5.64 -15.45
N GLN A 129 -0.69 -6.60 -14.78
CA GLN A 129 -1.39 -6.36 -13.51
C GLN A 129 -0.43 -5.83 -12.44
N MET A 130 0.75 -6.46 -12.29
CA MET A 130 1.77 -6.06 -11.32
C MET A 130 2.18 -4.61 -11.54
N GLN A 131 2.59 -4.25 -12.75
CA GLN A 131 3.01 -2.89 -13.10
C GLN A 131 1.89 -1.85 -12.91
N TYR A 132 0.66 -2.21 -13.27
CA TYR A 132 -0.49 -1.33 -13.11
C TYR A 132 -0.75 -1.02 -11.63
N PHE A 133 -0.81 -2.04 -10.77
CA PHE A 133 -1.11 -1.85 -9.35
C PHE A 133 0.08 -1.34 -8.53
N GLU A 134 1.32 -1.58 -8.95
CA GLU A 134 2.49 -0.92 -8.36
C GLU A 134 2.40 0.60 -8.50
N ARG A 135 1.97 1.11 -9.66
CA ARG A 135 1.73 2.54 -9.89
C ARG A 135 0.55 3.08 -9.06
N GLN A 136 -0.37 2.21 -8.66
CA GLN A 136 -1.52 2.56 -7.82
C GLN A 136 -1.21 2.47 -6.32
N THR A 137 0.03 2.12 -5.93
CA THR A 137 0.42 2.06 -4.52
C THR A 137 0.27 3.43 -3.86
N GLY A 138 -0.48 3.47 -2.76
CA GLY A 138 -0.85 4.70 -2.07
C GLY A 138 -2.09 5.41 -2.64
N GLU A 139 -2.66 4.94 -3.76
CA GLU A 139 -3.88 5.49 -4.36
C GLU A 139 -5.13 4.69 -3.93
N ILE A 140 -6.31 5.32 -4.04
CA ILE A 140 -7.58 4.66 -3.79
C ILE A 140 -8.01 3.88 -5.04
N VAL A 141 -8.29 2.61 -4.83
CA VAL A 141 -8.96 1.76 -5.82
C VAL A 141 -10.37 1.42 -5.36
N SER A 142 -11.25 1.19 -6.31
CA SER A 142 -12.63 0.76 -6.06
C SER A 142 -12.83 -0.64 -6.63
N GLY A 143 -13.47 -1.52 -5.89
CA GLY A 143 -13.74 -2.88 -6.33
C GLY A 143 -15.04 -3.43 -5.76
N ILE A 144 -15.32 -4.69 -6.10
CA ILE A 144 -16.51 -5.40 -5.66
C ILE A 144 -16.09 -6.55 -4.76
N VAL A 145 -16.71 -6.66 -3.59
CA VAL A 145 -16.46 -7.76 -2.65
C VAL A 145 -16.89 -9.08 -3.27
N GLN A 146 -15.96 -10.00 -3.43
CA GLN A 146 -16.18 -11.35 -3.96
C GLN A 146 -16.37 -12.38 -2.84
N ALA A 147 -15.59 -12.27 -1.78
CA ALA A 147 -15.66 -13.14 -0.61
C ALA A 147 -15.25 -12.38 0.64
N THR A 148 -15.81 -12.75 1.79
CA THR A 148 -15.39 -12.19 3.08
C THR A 148 -15.42 -13.26 4.16
N ASN A 149 -14.42 -13.22 5.03
CA ASN A 149 -14.33 -14.06 6.22
C ASN A 149 -13.69 -13.25 7.37
N ALA A 150 -13.47 -13.87 8.52
CA ALA A 150 -12.88 -13.21 9.67
C ALA A 150 -11.44 -12.71 9.41
N GLN A 151 -10.68 -13.39 8.57
CA GLN A 151 -9.26 -13.10 8.31
C GLN A 151 -9.06 -12.05 7.21
N ALA A 152 -9.84 -12.11 6.13
CA ALA A 152 -9.70 -11.22 4.99
C ALA A 152 -11.00 -11.05 4.19
N THR A 153 -11.07 -9.96 3.42
CA THR A 153 -12.07 -9.74 2.36
C THR A 153 -11.36 -9.72 1.03
N THR A 154 -11.82 -10.54 0.09
CA THR A 154 -11.34 -10.52 -1.30
C THR A 154 -12.19 -9.56 -2.10
N VAL A 155 -11.52 -8.65 -2.81
CA VAL A 155 -12.13 -7.58 -3.60
C VAL A 155 -11.70 -7.75 -5.05
N GLY A 156 -12.66 -7.93 -5.96
CA GLY A 156 -12.40 -7.91 -7.39
C GLY A 156 -12.10 -6.49 -7.85
N LEU A 157 -10.95 -6.31 -8.46
CA LEU A 157 -10.43 -5.04 -8.96
C LEU A 157 -10.45 -5.01 -10.49
N ASP A 158 -10.00 -3.88 -11.06
CA ASP A 158 -9.81 -3.75 -12.49
C ASP A 158 -8.80 -4.78 -13.03
N MET A 159 -8.74 -4.95 -14.35
CA MET A 159 -7.89 -5.93 -15.05
C MET A 159 -8.08 -7.38 -14.57
N LYS A 160 -9.24 -7.71 -14.00
CA LYS A 160 -9.54 -9.04 -13.42
C LYS A 160 -8.59 -9.43 -12.28
N ALA A 161 -7.96 -8.45 -11.62
CA ALA A 161 -7.11 -8.69 -10.48
C ALA A 161 -7.92 -8.82 -9.19
N GLU A 162 -7.34 -9.49 -8.19
CA GLU A 162 -7.93 -9.65 -6.87
C GLU A 162 -7.11 -8.91 -5.83
N GLY A 163 -7.77 -8.01 -5.08
CA GLY A 163 -7.21 -7.35 -3.92
C GLY A 163 -7.60 -8.08 -2.63
N VAL A 164 -6.72 -8.10 -1.68
CA VAL A 164 -6.94 -8.67 -0.35
C VAL A 164 -6.98 -7.54 0.67
N LEU A 165 -8.08 -7.42 1.39
CA LEU A 165 -8.26 -6.52 2.54
C LEU A 165 -8.19 -7.35 3.82
N PRO A 166 -7.02 -7.45 4.49
CA PRO A 166 -6.84 -8.22 5.73
C PRO A 166 -7.72 -7.69 6.86
N GLY A 167 -8.06 -8.53 7.82
CA GLY A 167 -8.91 -8.15 8.96
C GLY A 167 -8.35 -6.98 9.78
N ASN A 168 -7.02 -6.93 9.97
CA ASN A 168 -6.33 -5.83 10.67
C ASN A 168 -6.20 -4.54 9.81
N GLN A 169 -6.55 -4.59 8.54
CA GLN A 169 -6.57 -3.44 7.63
C GLN A 169 -8.00 -2.92 7.36
N ARG A 170 -9.01 -3.55 7.95
CA ARG A 170 -10.39 -3.05 7.98
C ARG A 170 -10.55 -1.98 9.06
N ILE A 171 -11.54 -1.14 8.90
CA ILE A 171 -11.98 -0.25 10.00
C ILE A 171 -12.69 -1.13 11.04
N PRO A 172 -12.38 -1.00 12.33
CA PRO A 172 -13.07 -1.76 13.38
C PRO A 172 -14.59 -1.57 13.31
N GLY A 173 -15.33 -2.69 13.32
CA GLY A 173 -16.80 -2.67 13.22
C GLY A 173 -17.35 -2.76 11.80
N GLU A 174 -16.56 -2.53 10.75
CA GLU A 174 -17.01 -2.70 9.35
C GLU A 174 -17.35 -4.16 9.04
N ARG A 175 -18.46 -4.31 8.33
CA ARG A 175 -18.90 -5.61 7.79
C ARG A 175 -19.22 -5.46 6.32
N PHE A 176 -18.58 -6.24 5.49
CA PHE A 176 -18.80 -6.24 4.04
C PHE A 176 -19.73 -7.37 3.63
N LYS A 177 -20.58 -7.09 2.64
CA LYS A 177 -21.43 -8.10 1.98
C LYS A 177 -20.84 -8.41 0.61
N VAL A 178 -21.01 -9.67 0.17
CA VAL A 178 -20.65 -10.06 -1.21
C VAL A 178 -21.43 -9.20 -2.18
N HIS A 179 -20.79 -8.79 -3.27
CA HIS A 179 -21.28 -7.85 -4.30
C HIS A 179 -21.38 -6.38 -3.86
N GLU A 180 -20.96 -6.04 -2.65
CA GLU A 180 -20.84 -4.66 -2.21
C GLU A 180 -19.63 -3.98 -2.87
N ARG A 181 -19.80 -2.70 -3.27
CA ARG A 181 -18.69 -1.89 -3.77
C ARG A 181 -17.93 -1.32 -2.59
N VAL A 182 -16.61 -1.48 -2.60
CA VAL A 182 -15.71 -0.98 -1.56
C VAL A 182 -14.58 -0.16 -2.16
N ARG A 183 -14.22 0.93 -1.49
CA ARG A 183 -13.02 1.73 -1.77
C ARG A 183 -11.95 1.43 -0.72
N ALA A 184 -10.71 1.30 -1.16
CA ALA A 184 -9.58 1.09 -0.26
C ALA A 184 -8.29 1.64 -0.88
N VAL A 185 -7.30 1.96 -0.06
CA VAL A 185 -5.97 2.32 -0.56
C VAL A 185 -5.17 1.06 -0.85
N VAL A 186 -4.43 1.06 -1.97
CA VAL A 186 -3.42 0.03 -2.23
C VAL A 186 -2.25 0.26 -1.28
N LEU A 187 -2.07 -0.64 -0.33
CA LEU A 187 -1.01 -0.53 0.66
C LEU A 187 0.31 -1.05 0.12
N GLU A 188 0.26 -2.20 -0.54
CA GLU A 188 1.43 -2.92 -1.03
C GLU A 188 1.00 -3.87 -2.17
N VAL A 189 1.91 -4.09 -3.11
CA VAL A 189 1.76 -5.09 -4.17
C VAL A 189 2.94 -6.05 -4.08
N LYS A 190 2.66 -7.35 -3.95
CA LYS A 190 3.66 -8.42 -3.84
C LYS A 190 3.55 -9.37 -5.00
N ASP A 191 4.66 -9.92 -5.43
CA ASP A 191 4.66 -11.05 -6.36
C ASP A 191 4.21 -12.32 -5.63
N GLY A 192 3.16 -12.94 -6.11
CA GLY A 192 2.59 -14.15 -5.56
C GLY A 192 2.60 -15.30 -6.56
N SER A 193 2.58 -16.52 -6.09
CA SER A 193 2.64 -17.74 -6.92
C SER A 193 1.51 -17.85 -7.97
N ARG A 194 0.37 -17.20 -7.72
CA ARG A 194 -0.80 -17.21 -8.62
C ARG A 194 -1.03 -15.89 -9.35
N GLY A 195 -0.17 -14.87 -9.15
CA GLY A 195 -0.29 -13.52 -9.67
C GLY A 195 -0.03 -12.47 -8.59
N PRO A 196 -0.12 -11.16 -8.90
CA PRO A 196 0.13 -10.10 -7.95
C PRO A 196 -0.83 -10.20 -6.77
N GLN A 197 -0.28 -10.13 -5.56
CA GLN A 197 -1.03 -10.03 -4.33
C GLN A 197 -1.16 -8.56 -3.94
N ILE A 198 -2.33 -7.97 -4.19
CA ILE A 198 -2.62 -6.57 -3.95
C ILE A 198 -3.21 -6.44 -2.55
N ILE A 199 -2.44 -5.87 -1.63
CA ILE A 199 -2.89 -5.66 -0.25
C ILE A 199 -3.58 -4.32 -0.15
N LEU A 200 -4.83 -4.35 0.29
CA LEU A 200 -5.69 -3.20 0.46
C LEU A 200 -5.78 -2.79 1.94
N SER A 201 -6.01 -1.51 2.18
CA SER A 201 -6.25 -0.99 3.53
C SER A 201 -7.32 0.09 3.54
N ARG A 202 -8.16 0.06 4.58
CA ARG A 202 -9.08 1.12 4.97
C ARG A 202 -8.69 1.73 6.32
N ALA A 203 -7.84 1.01 7.10
CA ALA A 203 -7.33 1.46 8.39
C ALA A 203 -6.11 2.38 8.27
N HIS A 204 -5.35 2.32 7.18
CA HIS A 204 -4.13 3.10 7.02
C HIS A 204 -4.43 4.61 6.87
N ARG A 205 -3.55 5.45 7.42
CA ARG A 205 -3.69 6.93 7.35
C ARG A 205 -3.77 7.48 5.93
N ASN A 206 -3.14 6.82 4.96
CA ASN A 206 -3.18 7.24 3.58
C ASN A 206 -4.58 7.12 2.97
N PHE A 207 -5.43 6.21 3.45
CA PHE A 207 -6.81 6.14 3.00
C PHE A 207 -7.56 7.45 3.33
N LEU A 208 -7.46 7.95 4.56
CA LEU A 208 -8.02 9.24 4.94
C LEU A 208 -7.40 10.40 4.14
N ARG A 209 -6.07 10.39 3.92
CA ARG A 209 -5.38 11.40 3.11
C ARG A 209 -5.97 11.48 1.70
N ARG A 210 -6.09 10.34 1.01
CA ARG A 210 -6.63 10.28 -0.35
C ARG A 210 -8.11 10.63 -0.43
N LEU A 211 -8.90 10.27 0.60
CA LEU A 211 -10.29 10.72 0.66
C LEU A 211 -10.38 12.25 0.75
N LEU A 212 -9.53 12.89 1.56
CA LEU A 212 -9.47 14.35 1.64
C LEU A 212 -9.03 14.97 0.31
N GLU A 213 -8.02 14.43 -0.35
CA GLU A 213 -7.56 14.89 -1.67
C GLU A 213 -8.65 14.78 -2.74
N ASN A 214 -9.49 13.75 -2.68
CA ASN A 214 -10.59 13.55 -3.62
C ASN A 214 -11.81 14.46 -3.36
N GLU A 215 -12.11 14.73 -2.08
CA GLU A 215 -13.31 15.50 -1.70
C GLU A 215 -13.05 17.00 -1.57
N VAL A 216 -11.77 17.43 -1.43
CA VAL A 216 -11.38 18.82 -1.21
C VAL A 216 -10.56 19.34 -2.40
N PRO A 217 -11.18 20.09 -3.32
CA PRO A 217 -10.48 20.60 -4.51
C PRO A 217 -9.26 21.46 -4.16
N GLU A 218 -9.30 22.21 -3.06
CA GLU A 218 -8.20 23.05 -2.61
C GLU A 218 -6.96 22.22 -2.21
N ILE A 219 -7.14 20.99 -1.72
CA ILE A 219 -6.06 20.05 -1.47
C ILE A 219 -5.55 19.47 -2.80
N TYR A 220 -6.46 19.05 -3.66
CA TYR A 220 -6.11 18.51 -4.98
C TYR A 220 -5.27 19.48 -5.82
N HIS A 221 -5.59 20.77 -5.78
CA HIS A 221 -4.85 21.82 -6.49
C HIS A 221 -3.61 22.35 -5.72
N GLY A 222 -3.32 21.82 -4.54
CA GLY A 222 -2.16 22.24 -3.74
C GLY A 222 -2.31 23.63 -3.09
N VAL A 223 -3.52 24.20 -3.03
CA VAL A 223 -3.81 25.45 -2.32
C VAL A 223 -3.87 25.23 -0.81
N VAL A 224 -4.25 24.02 -0.40
CA VAL A 224 -4.20 23.54 0.98
C VAL A 224 -3.34 22.28 1.03
N GLU A 225 -2.44 22.19 2.01
CA GLU A 225 -1.59 21.05 2.22
C GLU A 225 -1.95 20.31 3.51
N ILE A 226 -1.95 18.96 3.45
CA ILE A 226 -2.03 18.11 4.63
C ILE A 226 -0.62 17.93 5.20
N ARG A 227 -0.35 18.55 6.34
CA ARG A 227 0.96 18.51 7.03
C ARG A 227 1.16 17.25 7.85
N ALA A 228 0.14 16.81 8.57
CA ALA A 228 0.19 15.62 9.41
C ALA A 228 -1.18 14.96 9.54
N ILE A 229 -1.20 13.66 9.78
CA ILE A 229 -2.40 12.87 10.10
C ILE A 229 -2.08 11.95 11.27
N SER A 230 -2.90 12.01 12.31
CA SER A 230 -2.94 11.06 13.42
C SER A 230 -4.31 10.41 13.45
N ARG A 231 -4.37 9.07 13.37
CA ARG A 231 -5.63 8.34 13.17
C ARG A 231 -5.70 7.10 14.06
N GLU A 232 -6.84 6.92 14.67
CA GLU A 232 -7.30 5.66 15.26
C GLU A 232 -8.52 5.20 14.45
N PRO A 233 -8.35 4.22 13.55
CA PRO A 233 -9.37 3.83 12.58
C PRO A 233 -10.71 3.47 13.25
N GLY A 234 -11.80 3.99 12.69
CA GLY A 234 -13.15 3.76 13.19
C GLY A 234 -13.52 4.49 14.49
N ALA A 235 -12.59 5.25 15.06
CA ALA A 235 -12.81 6.01 16.28
C ALA A 235 -12.65 7.52 16.04
N ARG A 236 -11.43 7.98 15.82
CA ARG A 236 -11.14 9.40 15.62
C ARG A 236 -9.85 9.63 14.85
N ALA A 237 -9.80 10.70 14.07
CA ALA A 237 -8.59 11.18 13.42
C ALA A 237 -8.42 12.70 13.64
N LYS A 238 -7.16 13.14 13.66
CA LYS A 238 -6.79 14.55 13.62
C LYS A 238 -5.93 14.79 12.37
N VAL A 239 -6.28 15.83 11.61
CA VAL A 239 -5.61 16.19 10.36
C VAL A 239 -5.15 17.63 10.45
N ALA A 240 -3.86 17.84 10.38
CA ALA A 240 -3.26 19.17 10.35
C ALA A 240 -3.13 19.66 8.90
N VAL A 241 -3.71 20.81 8.62
CA VAL A 241 -3.74 21.44 7.29
C VAL A 241 -3.18 22.85 7.32
N MET A 242 -2.56 23.26 6.22
CA MET A 242 -1.98 24.59 6.05
C MET A 242 -2.36 25.14 4.68
N ALA A 243 -2.69 26.44 4.60
CA ALA A 243 -2.84 27.11 3.33
C ALA A 243 -1.47 27.51 2.76
N THR A 244 -1.26 27.29 1.47
CA THR A 244 -0.06 27.70 0.73
C THR A 244 -0.18 29.12 0.19
N GLN A 245 -1.41 29.66 0.17
CA GLN A 245 -1.73 30.99 -0.33
C GLN A 245 -2.37 31.84 0.77
N ALA A 246 -2.01 33.13 0.80
CA ALA A 246 -2.60 34.08 1.74
C ALA A 246 -4.11 34.27 1.49
N GLY A 247 -4.89 34.41 2.56
CA GLY A 247 -6.33 34.64 2.49
C GLY A 247 -7.19 33.39 2.33
N VAL A 248 -6.59 32.20 2.25
CA VAL A 248 -7.33 30.94 2.21
C VAL A 248 -7.47 30.37 3.62
N ASP A 249 -8.69 30.03 4.02
CA ASP A 249 -8.97 29.29 5.24
C ASP A 249 -8.83 27.77 4.98
N PRO A 250 -7.75 27.13 5.45
CA PRO A 250 -7.51 25.71 5.17
C PRO A 250 -8.48 24.79 5.89
N VAL A 251 -9.00 25.21 7.05
CA VAL A 251 -9.95 24.43 7.83
C VAL A 251 -11.32 24.47 7.19
N GLY A 252 -11.79 25.69 6.84
CA GLY A 252 -13.07 25.90 6.17
C GLY A 252 -13.14 25.19 4.81
N ALA A 253 -12.05 25.17 4.04
CA ALA A 253 -11.95 24.43 2.79
C ALA A 253 -12.18 22.93 2.96
N CYS A 254 -11.56 22.31 3.97
CA CYS A 254 -11.71 20.88 4.26
C CYS A 254 -13.09 20.53 4.84
N VAL A 255 -13.64 21.37 5.69
CA VAL A 255 -14.94 21.14 6.31
C VAL A 255 -16.07 21.32 5.30
N GLY A 256 -15.95 22.34 4.46
CA GLY A 256 -16.97 22.72 3.47
C GLY A 256 -18.19 23.38 4.08
N ILE A 257 -19.09 23.90 3.22
CA ILE A 257 -20.29 24.60 3.64
C ILE A 257 -21.16 23.67 4.50
N LYS A 258 -21.49 24.09 5.72
CA LYS A 258 -22.25 23.30 6.72
C LYS A 258 -21.67 21.90 6.98
N GLY A 259 -20.39 21.69 6.73
CA GLY A 259 -19.71 20.42 6.98
C GLY A 259 -19.97 19.32 5.95
N VAL A 260 -20.52 19.61 4.78
CA VAL A 260 -20.92 18.59 3.79
C VAL A 260 -19.73 17.75 3.33
N ARG A 261 -18.57 18.38 3.07
CA ARG A 261 -17.37 17.65 2.59
C ARG A 261 -16.84 16.68 3.64
N ILE A 262 -16.62 17.16 4.86
CA ILE A 262 -16.10 16.31 5.93
C ILE A 262 -17.08 15.20 6.32
N GLN A 263 -18.41 15.44 6.27
CA GLN A 263 -19.42 14.44 6.55
C GLN A 263 -19.44 13.30 5.52
N ALA A 264 -19.15 13.58 4.25
CA ALA A 264 -19.00 12.55 3.22
C ALA A 264 -17.87 11.60 3.56
N ILE A 265 -16.72 12.15 4.01
CA ILE A 265 -15.55 11.36 4.42
C ILE A 265 -15.84 10.58 5.72
N VAL A 266 -16.47 11.20 6.72
CA VAL A 266 -16.87 10.55 7.98
C VAL A 266 -17.75 9.34 7.69
N LYS A 267 -18.72 9.47 6.79
CA LYS A 267 -19.61 8.38 6.39
C LYS A 267 -18.86 7.25 5.69
N GLU A 268 -17.90 7.56 4.80
CA GLU A 268 -17.05 6.56 4.15
C GLU A 268 -16.20 5.80 5.17
N LEU A 269 -15.78 6.46 6.24
CA LEU A 269 -14.92 5.88 7.28
C LEU A 269 -15.70 5.26 8.46
N HIS A 270 -16.95 4.87 8.22
CA HIS A 270 -17.79 4.20 9.23
C HIS A 270 -18.00 5.05 10.50
N ASP A 271 -18.40 6.30 10.30
CA ASP A 271 -18.66 7.32 11.33
C ASP A 271 -17.44 7.70 12.20
N GLU A 272 -16.22 7.51 11.68
CA GLU A 272 -14.98 7.97 12.32
C GLU A 272 -14.99 9.50 12.46
N LYS A 273 -14.80 10.02 13.69
CA LYS A 273 -14.74 11.46 13.93
C LYS A 273 -13.45 12.05 13.38
N ILE A 274 -13.56 13.19 12.67
CA ILE A 274 -12.39 13.84 12.06
C ILE A 274 -12.31 15.28 12.56
N ASP A 275 -11.20 15.62 13.23
CA ASP A 275 -10.85 16.99 13.62
C ASP A 275 -9.87 17.57 12.59
N ILE A 276 -10.29 18.62 11.90
CA ILE A 276 -9.40 19.39 11.00
C ILE A 276 -8.77 20.51 11.81
N ILE A 277 -7.44 20.59 11.81
CA ILE A 277 -6.64 21.48 12.66
C ILE A 277 -5.74 22.30 11.75
N GLN A 278 -5.74 23.61 11.95
CA GLN A 278 -4.80 24.46 11.27
C GLN A 278 -3.39 24.22 11.81
N TRP A 279 -2.48 23.81 10.93
CA TRP A 279 -1.06 23.71 11.26
C TRP A 279 -0.45 25.08 11.52
N ASP A 280 0.48 25.16 12.44
CA ASP A 280 1.20 26.37 12.75
C ASP A 280 2.69 26.06 12.93
N GLN A 281 3.54 27.02 12.59
CA GLN A 281 4.99 26.88 12.76
C GLN A 281 5.38 27.00 14.23
N ASP A 282 4.65 27.82 15.00
CA ASP A 282 4.82 27.93 16.43
C ASP A 282 4.22 26.69 17.12
N PRO A 283 5.05 25.86 17.79
CA PRO A 283 4.58 24.65 18.45
C PRO A 283 3.56 24.95 19.57
N VAL A 284 3.63 26.09 20.25
CA VAL A 284 2.67 26.51 21.29
C VAL A 284 1.28 26.65 20.67
N VAL A 285 1.20 27.38 19.58
CA VAL A 285 -0.06 27.61 18.84
C VAL A 285 -0.58 26.32 18.25
N TYR A 286 0.31 25.52 17.63
CA TYR A 286 -0.06 24.25 17.00
C TYR A 286 -0.59 23.23 18.00
N ILE A 287 0.08 23.07 19.17
CA ILE A 287 -0.36 22.16 20.24
C ILE A 287 -1.70 22.62 20.81
N SER A 288 -1.86 23.92 21.07
CA SER A 288 -3.12 24.47 21.53
C SER A 288 -4.28 24.12 20.59
N LYS A 289 -4.10 24.29 19.27
CA LYS A 289 -5.09 23.92 18.25
C LYS A 289 -5.30 22.40 18.20
N ALA A 290 -4.24 21.59 18.39
CA ALA A 290 -4.30 20.14 18.31
C ALA A 290 -5.13 19.51 19.45
N ILE A 291 -5.29 20.15 20.59
CA ILE A 291 -6.12 19.71 21.71
C ILE A 291 -7.61 19.92 21.45
N SER A 292 -7.97 20.68 20.38
CA SER A 292 -9.39 20.83 20.01
C SER A 292 -10.15 19.49 20.12
N PRO A 293 -11.41 19.48 20.59
CA PRO A 293 -12.30 20.64 20.81
C PRO A 293 -12.16 21.32 22.19
N ALA A 294 -11.25 20.88 23.08
CA ALA A 294 -11.06 21.53 24.38
C ALA A 294 -10.40 22.91 24.20
N ARG A 295 -10.79 23.84 25.08
CA ARG A 295 -10.20 25.17 25.17
C ARG A 295 -8.97 25.12 26.04
N VAL A 296 -7.83 25.59 25.51
CA VAL A 296 -6.54 25.61 26.20
C VAL A 296 -6.30 26.98 26.80
N SER A 297 -5.94 27.03 28.09
CA SER A 297 -5.57 28.27 28.80
C SER A 297 -4.10 28.65 28.59
N GLY A 298 -3.22 27.66 28.47
CA GLY A 298 -1.80 27.86 28.24
C GLY A 298 -1.08 26.61 27.79
N VAL A 299 0.06 26.77 27.08
CA VAL A 299 0.95 25.69 26.66
C VAL A 299 2.38 26.09 27.04
N TYR A 300 3.04 25.24 27.79
CA TYR A 300 4.42 25.43 28.25
C TYR A 300 5.28 24.31 27.71
N LEU A 301 6.33 24.69 26.96
CA LEU A 301 7.24 23.76 26.34
C LEU A 301 8.45 23.52 27.23
N SER A 302 8.86 22.26 27.31
CA SER A 302 10.11 21.85 27.96
C SER A 302 10.84 20.88 27.04
N GLU A 303 12.11 21.17 26.77
CA GLU A 303 13.00 20.32 26.01
C GLU A 303 14.21 19.98 26.85
N VAL A 304 14.25 18.77 27.39
CA VAL A 304 15.32 18.29 28.26
C VAL A 304 15.85 17.00 27.66
N GLU A 305 17.17 16.96 27.40
CA GLU A 305 17.88 15.80 26.84
C GLU A 305 17.23 15.22 25.57
N GLY A 306 16.68 16.10 24.71
CA GLY A 306 16.00 15.68 23.47
C GLY A 306 14.55 15.22 23.68
N ASN A 307 14.04 15.15 24.90
CA ASN A 307 12.65 14.87 25.18
C ASN A 307 11.80 16.15 25.11
N ARG A 308 10.94 16.22 24.11
CA ARG A 308 10.01 17.35 23.91
C ARG A 308 8.71 17.10 24.65
N THR A 309 8.49 17.84 25.73
CA THR A 309 7.25 17.76 26.52
C THR A 309 6.52 19.10 26.50
N ALA A 310 5.23 19.08 26.24
CA ALA A 310 4.34 20.22 26.33
C ALA A 310 3.36 20.02 27.48
N THR A 311 3.43 20.88 28.48
CA THR A 311 2.41 20.96 29.52
C THR A 311 1.29 21.85 29.02
N VAL A 312 0.11 21.25 28.83
CA VAL A 312 -1.09 21.93 28.36
C VAL A 312 -2.01 22.17 29.55
N VAL A 313 -2.25 23.44 29.83
CA VAL A 313 -3.10 23.85 30.93
C VAL A 313 -4.50 24.18 30.43
N VAL A 314 -5.50 23.60 31.07
CA VAL A 314 -6.91 23.77 30.72
C VAL A 314 -7.74 24.08 31.98
N ASN A 315 -8.89 24.69 31.79
CA ASN A 315 -9.85 24.79 32.88
C ASN A 315 -10.38 23.41 33.29
N GLU A 316 -10.82 23.25 34.52
CA GLU A 316 -11.29 21.95 35.03
C GLU A 316 -12.47 21.36 34.26
N ASP A 317 -13.39 22.21 33.82
CA ASP A 317 -14.53 21.82 32.98
C ASP A 317 -14.06 21.28 31.60
N GLN A 318 -12.87 21.65 31.15
CA GLN A 318 -12.28 21.22 29.88
C GLN A 318 -11.35 20.00 30.00
N LEU A 319 -10.95 19.62 31.21
CA LEU A 319 -9.94 18.59 31.46
C LEU A 319 -10.34 17.24 30.83
N SER A 320 -11.55 16.77 31.09
CA SER A 320 -12.08 15.53 30.54
C SER A 320 -12.14 15.56 28.99
N LEU A 321 -12.48 16.72 28.43
CA LEU A 321 -12.55 16.90 26.97
C LEU A 321 -11.17 16.96 26.35
N ALA A 322 -10.20 17.59 27.01
CA ALA A 322 -8.81 17.70 26.57
C ALA A 322 -8.12 16.32 26.55
N ILE A 323 -8.32 15.52 27.59
CA ILE A 323 -7.82 14.15 27.68
C ILE A 323 -8.56 13.26 26.68
N GLY A 324 -9.88 13.39 26.62
CA GLY A 324 -10.78 12.56 25.84
C GLY A 324 -10.98 11.15 26.43
N ARG A 325 -11.91 10.39 25.87
CA ARG A 325 -12.18 9.03 26.30
C ARG A 325 -10.92 8.16 26.16
N ASP A 326 -10.53 7.46 27.21
CA ASP A 326 -9.34 6.61 27.26
C ASP A 326 -8.03 7.32 26.84
N GLY A 327 -7.95 8.65 27.03
CA GLY A 327 -6.81 9.47 26.63
C GLY A 327 -6.67 9.68 25.11
N GLN A 328 -7.70 9.38 24.33
CA GLN A 328 -7.66 9.40 22.86
C GLN A 328 -7.31 10.78 22.30
N ASN A 329 -7.92 11.85 22.80
CA ASN A 329 -7.68 13.19 22.28
C ASN A 329 -6.23 13.63 22.50
N ALA A 330 -5.70 13.44 23.73
CA ALA A 330 -4.31 13.74 24.09
C ALA A 330 -3.32 12.90 23.27
N ARG A 331 -3.57 11.59 23.15
CA ARG A 331 -2.72 10.67 22.39
C ARG A 331 -2.68 11.00 20.90
N LEU A 332 -3.80 11.34 20.28
CA LEU A 332 -3.85 11.77 18.87
C LEU A 332 -3.15 13.10 18.66
N ALA A 333 -3.32 14.06 19.59
CA ALA A 333 -2.63 15.35 19.53
C ALA A 333 -1.11 15.18 19.69
N ALA A 334 -0.66 14.33 20.60
CA ALA A 334 0.76 14.02 20.77
C ALA A 334 1.37 13.43 19.50
N LYS A 335 0.72 12.44 18.88
CA LYS A 335 1.16 11.85 17.60
C LYS A 335 1.13 12.84 16.44
N LEU A 336 0.17 13.76 16.43
CA LEU A 336 0.03 14.76 15.38
C LEU A 336 1.16 15.81 15.43
N THR A 337 1.49 16.28 16.65
CA THR A 337 2.44 17.38 16.88
C THR A 337 3.88 16.90 17.04
N GLY A 338 4.09 15.63 17.39
CA GLY A 338 5.39 15.06 17.71
C GLY A 338 5.91 15.48 19.10
N TRP A 339 5.04 16.03 19.95
CA TRP A 339 5.36 16.39 21.34
C TRP A 339 4.69 15.41 22.30
N ARG A 340 5.37 15.09 23.39
CA ARG A 340 4.71 14.47 24.54
C ARG A 340 3.81 15.50 25.20
N ILE A 341 2.53 15.21 25.33
CA ILE A 341 1.54 16.13 25.89
C ILE A 341 1.17 15.68 27.29
N ASP A 342 1.37 16.59 28.25
CA ASP A 342 0.95 16.46 29.64
C ASP A 342 -0.17 17.47 29.89
N ILE A 343 -1.37 17.00 30.21
CA ILE A 343 -2.55 17.86 30.37
C ILE A 343 -2.81 18.02 31.86
N LYS A 344 -2.87 19.28 32.32
CA LYS A 344 -3.13 19.65 33.71
C LYS A 344 -4.26 20.63 33.80
N SER A 345 -5.01 20.56 34.92
CA SER A 345 -5.91 21.62 35.25
C SER A 345 -5.15 22.86 35.71
N LEU A 346 -5.80 24.02 35.69
CA LEU A 346 -5.21 25.26 36.25
C LEU A 346 -4.76 25.08 37.70
N VAL A 347 -5.54 24.35 38.49
CA VAL A 347 -5.24 24.08 39.92
C VAL A 347 -3.98 23.23 40.07
N GLU A 348 -3.89 22.13 39.31
CA GLU A 348 -2.72 21.26 39.31
C GLU A 348 -1.45 21.99 38.81
N ALA A 349 -1.58 22.77 37.74
CA ALA A 349 -0.47 23.52 37.19
C ALA A 349 0.04 24.61 38.15
N ALA A 350 -0.86 25.31 38.81
CA ALA A 350 -0.53 26.31 39.83
C ALA A 350 0.14 25.67 41.06
N GLY A 351 -0.39 24.54 41.54
CA GLY A 351 0.23 23.78 42.64
C GLY A 351 1.64 23.34 42.34
N ASP A 352 1.86 22.77 41.15
CA ASP A 352 3.20 22.35 40.68
C ASP A 352 4.16 23.53 40.53
N ALA A 353 3.68 24.67 40.03
CA ALA A 353 4.49 25.90 39.91
C ALA A 353 4.94 26.42 41.25
N ILE A 354 4.03 26.48 42.23
CA ILE A 354 4.34 26.88 43.63
C ILE A 354 5.36 25.93 44.24
N GLN A 355 5.18 24.61 44.08
CA GLN A 355 6.11 23.61 44.58
C GLN A 355 7.50 23.76 43.99
N LYS A 356 7.60 24.00 42.69
CA LYS A 356 8.87 24.25 42.01
C LYS A 356 9.55 25.51 42.48
N LEU A 357 8.82 26.62 42.57
CA LEU A 357 9.35 27.89 43.08
C LEU A 357 9.88 27.79 44.53
N ARG A 358 9.23 27.01 45.39
CA ARG A 358 9.67 26.77 46.77
C ARG A 358 10.88 25.82 46.86
N GLY A 359 10.99 24.87 45.90
CA GLY A 359 12.07 23.88 45.90
C GLY A 359 13.36 24.34 45.22
N ASP A 360 13.29 25.38 44.37
CA ASP A 360 14.41 25.88 43.58
C ASP A 360 14.73 27.34 43.92
N VAL A 361 15.81 27.53 44.69
CA VAL A 361 16.28 28.85 45.17
C VAL A 361 16.72 29.74 44.01
N GLU A 362 17.35 29.17 42.97
CA GLU A 362 17.79 29.94 41.80
C GLU A 362 16.59 30.44 41.00
N LEU A 363 15.62 29.58 40.78
CA LEU A 363 14.38 29.93 40.06
C LEU A 363 13.59 31.01 40.83
N SER A 364 13.51 30.89 42.16
CA SER A 364 12.85 31.88 43.02
C SER A 364 13.51 33.24 42.95
N ALA A 365 14.86 33.28 42.87
CA ALA A 365 15.63 34.52 42.76
C ALA A 365 15.48 35.18 41.37
N LEU A 366 15.24 34.38 40.31
CA LEU A 366 15.00 34.85 38.95
C LEU A 366 13.58 35.41 38.74
N LEU A 367 12.61 34.95 39.55
CA LEU A 367 11.17 35.27 39.39
C LEU A 367 10.56 35.85 40.70
N PRO A 368 11.05 36.98 41.22
CA PRO A 368 10.63 37.53 42.51
C PRO A 368 9.13 37.89 42.51
N SER A 369 8.60 38.41 41.40
CA SER A 369 7.19 38.76 41.32
C SER A 369 6.24 37.51 41.37
N ALA A 370 6.70 36.35 40.81
CA ALA A 370 5.96 35.13 40.96
C ALA A 370 5.98 34.60 42.39
N VAL A 371 7.10 34.76 43.12
CA VAL A 371 7.20 34.39 44.53
C VAL A 371 6.25 35.25 45.40
N GLU A 372 6.18 36.57 45.15
CA GLU A 372 5.29 37.51 45.82
C GLU A 372 3.79 37.14 45.60
N SER A 373 3.46 36.56 44.46
CA SER A 373 2.08 36.15 44.14
C SER A 373 1.67 34.83 44.78
N ILE A 374 2.60 34.01 45.28
CA ILE A 374 2.31 32.69 45.87
C ILE A 374 1.17 32.72 46.91
N PRO A 375 1.21 33.64 47.92
CA PRO A 375 0.15 33.64 48.95
C PRO A 375 -1.23 33.90 48.38
N ALA A 376 -1.36 34.80 47.41
CA ALA A 376 -2.61 35.11 46.76
C ALA A 376 -3.16 33.90 45.96
N VAL A 377 -2.28 33.23 45.23
CA VAL A 377 -2.66 32.02 44.46
C VAL A 377 -3.04 30.89 45.40
N GLU A 378 -2.34 30.68 46.53
CA GLU A 378 -2.72 29.67 47.53
C GLU A 378 -4.08 29.94 48.14
N GLU A 379 -4.41 31.21 48.44
CA GLU A 379 -5.72 31.59 48.93
C GLU A 379 -6.85 31.27 47.92
N VAL A 380 -6.62 31.57 46.63
CA VAL A 380 -7.57 31.25 45.56
C VAL A 380 -7.72 29.73 45.39
N LEU A 381 -6.64 28.97 45.45
CA LEU A 381 -6.65 27.50 45.39
C LEU A 381 -7.43 26.91 46.60
N ALA A 382 -7.24 27.46 47.82
CA ALA A 382 -7.94 27.02 49.00
C ALA A 382 -9.47 27.33 48.92
N LYS A 383 -9.84 28.54 48.47
CA LYS A 383 -11.24 28.90 48.19
C LYS A 383 -11.89 27.95 47.19
N LYS A 384 -11.16 27.60 46.15
CA LYS A 384 -11.66 26.68 45.13
C LYS A 384 -11.81 25.26 45.66
N ALA A 385 -10.88 24.77 46.46
CA ALA A 385 -10.99 23.47 47.12
C ALA A 385 -12.19 23.39 48.06
N GLU A 386 -12.58 24.50 48.69
CA GLU A 386 -13.75 24.62 49.56
C GLU A 386 -15.07 24.95 48.80
N ASN A 387 -15.04 24.98 47.47
CA ASN A 387 -16.16 25.41 46.61
C ASN A 387 -16.70 26.81 46.93
N ARG A 388 -15.87 27.73 47.43
CA ARG A 388 -16.23 29.13 47.66
C ARG A 388 -16.15 29.94 46.38
N ALA A 389 -16.99 30.97 46.27
CA ALA A 389 -16.96 31.89 45.13
C ALA A 389 -15.65 32.65 45.08
N ILE A 390 -15.02 32.65 43.87
CA ILE A 390 -13.85 33.45 43.57
C ILE A 390 -14.33 34.76 42.97
N THR A 391 -13.80 35.90 43.43
CA THR A 391 -14.17 37.21 42.88
C THR A 391 -13.48 37.46 41.54
N PRO A 392 -14.04 38.33 40.67
CA PRO A 392 -13.40 38.66 39.39
C PRO A 392 -11.99 39.26 39.54
N GLU A 393 -11.70 39.95 40.66
CA GLU A 393 -10.41 40.54 40.98
C GLU A 393 -9.35 39.49 41.36
N GLU A 394 -9.79 38.36 41.93
CA GLU A 394 -8.93 37.21 42.26
C GLU A 394 -8.62 36.31 41.03
N PHE A 395 -9.33 36.57 39.94
CA PHE A 395 -9.18 35.79 38.70
C PHE A 395 -8.24 36.47 37.70
N SER A 396 -7.94 37.75 37.89
CA SER A 396 -7.05 38.54 37.05
C SER A 396 -5.61 38.56 37.54
#